data_c1fa3628f601db04138d5e09af94d814
#
_entry.id   c1fa3628f601db04138d5e09af94d814
#
_cell.length_a   1.000
_cell.length_b   1.000
_cell.length_c   1.000
_cell.angle_alpha   90.00
_cell.angle_beta   90.00
_cell.angle_gamma   90.00
#
_symmetry.space_group_name_H-M   'P 1'
#
loop_
_entity.id
_entity.type
_entity.pdbx_description
1 polymer ?
#
loop_
_entity_poly.entity_id
_entity_poly.type
_entity_poly.pdbx_seq_one_letter_code
_entity_poly.pdbx_strand_id
1 'polypeptide(L)'
;ADAPDLANWYAGNRMLPYVNAGLFEPVDDVWASAGLNDTLSSSAASMTIDGKKWGVPYTYYNWGVYYRKDIFENLGIDIPKTWDEFKAAGATLNSNGVKPITIGSKYLWTAGGVFDYLNMRTNGYDFHMSLTKGEIAWTDDRVKATFANWKELLDAEFFIDNHAALSWQEALAPMVQGDAAMYVM
;
A
#
# COMPACT_ATOMS: atom_id res chain seq x y z
N ALA A 1 16.64 26.41 11.25
CA ALA A 1 17.03 25.70 10.05
C ALA A 1 16.31 26.38 8.89
N ASP A 2 17.02 26.63 7.80
CA ASP A 2 16.40 27.22 6.61
C ASP A 2 15.45 26.17 5.99
N ALA A 3 14.23 26.58 5.69
CA ALA A 3 13.26 25.72 5.01
C ALA A 3 13.72 25.51 3.56
N PRO A 4 13.55 24.31 2.97
CA PRO A 4 13.84 24.10 1.56
C PRO A 4 12.81 24.83 0.70
N ASP A 5 13.23 25.29 -0.48
CA ASP A 5 12.33 25.91 -1.48
C ASP A 5 11.39 24.87 -2.09
N LEU A 6 11.82 23.62 -2.21
CA LEU A 6 11.04 22.50 -2.71
C LEU A 6 11.18 21.28 -1.79
N ALA A 7 10.09 20.59 -1.54
CA ALA A 7 10.05 19.37 -0.77
C ALA A 7 9.30 18.27 -1.54
N ASN A 8 9.84 17.04 -1.51
CA ASN A 8 9.11 15.87 -1.97
C ASN A 8 8.29 15.30 -0.81
N TRP A 9 6.99 15.21 -0.97
CA TRP A 9 6.08 14.75 0.07
C TRP A 9 4.90 13.98 -0.49
N TYR A 10 4.16 13.33 0.39
CA TYR A 10 2.97 12.54 0.05
C TYR A 10 1.76 13.44 -0.13
N ALA A 11 0.94 13.14 -1.13
CA ALA A 11 -0.34 13.78 -1.37
C ALA A 11 -1.43 13.42 -0.33
N GLY A 12 -2.56 14.07 -0.43
CA GLY A 12 -3.74 13.75 0.36
C GLY A 12 -3.61 14.06 1.86
N ASN A 13 -4.13 13.16 2.70
CA ASN A 13 -4.21 13.37 4.15
C ASN A 13 -2.85 13.61 4.82
N ARG A 14 -1.75 13.12 4.26
CA ARG A 14 -0.40 13.35 4.81
C ARG A 14 0.13 14.76 4.50
N MET A 15 -0.37 15.42 3.48
CA MET A 15 -0.03 16.79 3.12
C MET A 15 -0.84 17.81 3.95
N LEU A 16 -2.07 17.48 4.29
CA LEU A 16 -3.03 18.38 4.94
C LEU A 16 -2.48 19.10 6.20
N PRO A 17 -1.78 18.45 7.15
CA PRO A 17 -1.23 19.15 8.32
C PRO A 17 -0.25 20.27 7.97
N TYR A 18 0.54 20.10 6.91
CA TYR A 18 1.52 21.09 6.47
C TYR A 18 0.86 22.26 5.75
N VAL A 19 -0.19 21.99 4.98
CA VAL A 19 -1.04 23.02 4.36
C VAL A 19 -1.72 23.85 5.46
N ASN A 20 -2.33 23.21 6.43
CA ASN A 20 -3.02 23.89 7.54
C ASN A 20 -2.06 24.69 8.42
N ALA A 21 -0.80 24.29 8.50
CA ALA A 21 0.24 25.03 9.21
C ALA A 21 0.86 26.19 8.40
N GLY A 22 0.42 26.39 7.15
CA GLY A 22 0.95 27.44 6.27
C GLY A 22 2.40 27.20 5.84
N LEU A 23 2.82 25.94 5.76
CA LEU A 23 4.19 25.55 5.38
C LEU A 23 4.34 25.27 3.88
N PHE A 24 3.24 25.16 3.16
CA PHE A 24 3.20 25.01 1.72
C PHE A 24 2.50 26.20 1.08
N GLU A 25 2.91 26.55 -0.12
CA GLU A 25 2.26 27.53 -0.97
C GLU A 25 1.41 26.84 -2.04
N PRO A 26 0.24 27.40 -2.41
CA PRO A 26 -0.53 26.87 -3.53
C PRO A 26 0.23 27.05 -4.84
N VAL A 27 0.07 26.08 -5.74
CA VAL A 27 0.77 26.01 -7.03
C VAL A 27 -0.20 25.97 -8.22
N ASP A 28 -1.37 26.60 -8.09
CA ASP A 28 -2.39 26.65 -9.15
C ASP A 28 -1.88 27.32 -10.42
N ASP A 29 -1.04 28.35 -10.28
CA ASP A 29 -0.39 29.05 -11.39
C ASP A 29 0.58 28.14 -12.17
N VAL A 30 1.30 27.27 -11.49
CA VAL A 30 2.17 26.24 -12.11
C VAL A 30 1.31 25.25 -12.89
N TRP A 31 0.20 24.77 -12.30
CA TRP A 31 -0.73 23.88 -12.97
C TRP A 31 -1.32 24.50 -14.25
N ALA A 32 -1.69 25.77 -14.19
CA ALA A 32 -2.25 26.50 -15.33
C ALA A 32 -1.20 26.73 -16.43
N SER A 33 -0.04 27.25 -16.06
CA SER A 33 1.00 27.63 -17.03
C SER A 33 1.67 26.44 -17.72
N ALA A 34 1.78 25.30 -17.03
CA ALA A 34 2.38 24.08 -17.56
C ALA A 34 1.35 23.09 -18.17
N GLY A 35 0.08 23.43 -18.26
CA GLY A 35 -0.97 22.58 -18.84
C GLY A 35 -1.22 21.29 -18.04
N LEU A 36 -0.92 21.28 -16.73
CA LEU A 36 -1.02 20.07 -15.90
C LEU A 36 -2.47 19.66 -15.63
N ASN A 37 -3.42 20.58 -15.75
CA ASN A 37 -4.84 20.28 -15.61
C ASN A 37 -5.32 19.24 -16.64
N ASP A 38 -4.72 19.20 -17.81
CA ASP A 38 -5.06 18.26 -18.88
C ASP A 38 -4.22 16.98 -18.75
N THR A 39 -2.92 17.10 -18.51
CA THR A 39 -1.98 15.98 -18.52
C THR A 39 -1.98 15.16 -17.24
N LEU A 40 -2.31 15.75 -16.09
CA LEU A 40 -2.31 15.14 -14.76
C LEU A 40 -3.69 15.19 -14.09
N SER A 41 -4.77 15.27 -14.86
CA SER A 41 -6.15 15.38 -14.37
C SER A 41 -6.54 14.27 -13.39
N SER A 42 -6.09 13.02 -13.63
CA SER A 42 -6.35 11.87 -12.77
C SER A 42 -5.75 12.01 -11.37
N SER A 43 -4.67 12.77 -11.22
CA SER A 43 -3.98 12.99 -9.93
C SER A 43 -4.37 14.31 -9.26
N ALA A 44 -5.15 15.17 -9.94
CA ALA A 44 -5.48 16.48 -9.45
C ALA A 44 -6.23 16.46 -8.10
N ALA A 45 -7.13 15.49 -7.91
CA ALA A 45 -7.92 15.36 -6.69
C ALA A 45 -7.05 15.14 -5.44
N SER A 46 -5.99 14.33 -5.54
CA SER A 46 -5.07 14.04 -4.43
C SER A 46 -4.19 15.25 -4.06
N MET A 47 -3.99 16.18 -4.98
CA MET A 47 -3.21 17.42 -4.79
C MET A 47 -4.07 18.60 -4.35
N THR A 48 -5.40 18.45 -4.32
CA THR A 48 -6.34 19.55 -4.06
C THR A 48 -6.85 19.51 -2.62
N ILE A 49 -6.65 20.61 -1.90
CA ILE A 49 -7.22 20.85 -0.56
C ILE A 49 -7.87 22.23 -0.61
N ASP A 50 -9.14 22.32 -0.19
CA ASP A 50 -9.94 23.55 -0.19
C ASP A 50 -9.95 24.27 -1.55
N GLY A 51 -10.04 23.49 -2.64
CA GLY A 51 -10.12 24.01 -4.00
C GLY A 51 -8.80 24.52 -4.60
N LYS A 52 -7.70 24.45 -3.86
CA LYS A 52 -6.36 24.86 -4.31
C LYS A 52 -5.44 23.67 -4.47
N LYS A 53 -4.51 23.72 -5.42
CA LYS A 53 -3.49 22.71 -5.64
C LYS A 53 -2.22 23.02 -4.86
N TRP A 54 -1.73 22.05 -4.07
CA TRP A 54 -0.63 22.24 -3.12
C TRP A 54 0.63 21.46 -3.49
N GLY A 55 0.64 20.86 -4.66
CA GLY A 55 1.80 20.14 -5.18
C GLY A 55 1.63 19.73 -6.62
N VAL A 56 2.72 19.25 -7.20
CA VAL A 56 2.75 18.67 -8.55
C VAL A 56 3.10 17.19 -8.41
N PRO A 57 2.31 16.26 -9.01
CA PRO A 57 2.64 14.85 -8.99
C PRO A 57 4.01 14.57 -9.64
N TYR A 58 4.91 13.94 -8.90
CA TYR A 58 6.23 13.58 -9.38
C TYR A 58 6.26 12.17 -9.95
N THR A 59 5.59 11.22 -9.26
CA THR A 59 5.51 9.82 -9.67
C THR A 59 4.26 9.18 -9.09
N TYR A 60 3.86 8.08 -9.68
CA TYR A 60 2.85 7.17 -9.13
C TYR A 60 3.31 5.73 -9.33
N TYR A 61 2.78 4.84 -8.52
CA TYR A 61 2.99 3.40 -8.64
C TYR A 61 1.75 2.66 -8.14
N ASN A 62 1.58 1.45 -8.66
CA ASN A 62 0.48 0.61 -8.24
C ASN A 62 0.85 -0.08 -6.91
N TRP A 63 -0.03 0.02 -5.93
CA TRP A 63 0.03 -0.79 -4.73
C TRP A 63 -0.79 -2.06 -4.93
N GLY A 64 -0.17 -3.22 -4.78
CA GLY A 64 -0.85 -4.48 -5.05
C GLY A 64 -0.05 -5.70 -4.63
N VAL A 65 -0.49 -6.87 -5.06
CA VAL A 65 0.23 -8.12 -4.86
C VAL A 65 1.09 -8.39 -6.08
N TYR A 66 2.40 -8.18 -5.96
CA TYR A 66 3.37 -8.64 -6.94
C TYR A 66 3.62 -10.12 -6.73
N TYR A 67 3.71 -10.91 -7.80
CA TYR A 67 3.90 -12.36 -7.69
C TYR A 67 4.90 -12.90 -8.72
N ARG A 68 5.51 -14.02 -8.38
CA ARG A 68 6.41 -14.80 -9.25
C ARG A 68 5.57 -15.65 -10.20
N LYS A 69 5.47 -15.18 -11.43
CA LYS A 69 4.70 -15.86 -12.48
C LYS A 69 5.19 -17.29 -12.72
N ASP A 70 6.51 -17.47 -12.80
CA ASP A 70 7.15 -18.76 -12.99
C ASP A 70 6.83 -19.78 -11.88
N ILE A 71 6.81 -19.36 -10.61
CA ILE A 71 6.45 -20.22 -9.49
C ILE A 71 4.98 -20.64 -9.58
N PHE A 72 4.08 -19.71 -9.87
CA PHE A 72 2.65 -19.98 -10.02
C PHE A 72 2.41 -20.96 -11.17
N GLU A 73 3.02 -20.74 -12.33
CA GLU A 73 2.91 -21.63 -13.51
C GLU A 73 3.46 -23.02 -13.21
N ASN A 74 4.64 -23.14 -12.59
CA ASN A 74 5.26 -24.42 -12.25
C ASN A 74 4.44 -25.26 -11.25
N LEU A 75 3.71 -24.59 -10.34
CA LEU A 75 2.87 -25.26 -9.34
C LEU A 75 1.40 -25.39 -9.77
N GLY A 76 1.06 -24.93 -10.98
CA GLY A 76 -0.31 -24.97 -11.47
C GLY A 76 -1.28 -24.10 -10.67
N ILE A 77 -0.80 -22.98 -10.13
CA ILE A 77 -1.61 -22.04 -9.33
C ILE A 77 -2.18 -20.97 -10.27
N ASP A 78 -3.48 -20.87 -10.35
CA ASP A 78 -4.17 -19.77 -11.01
C ASP A 78 -4.06 -18.48 -10.18
N ILE A 79 -4.14 -17.31 -10.85
CA ILE A 79 -4.14 -16.01 -10.15
C ILE A 79 -5.42 -15.90 -9.31
N PRO A 80 -5.30 -15.81 -7.95
CA PRO A 80 -6.45 -15.77 -7.07
C PRO A 80 -7.32 -14.54 -7.31
N LYS A 81 -8.62 -14.71 -7.36
CA LYS A 81 -9.64 -13.65 -7.51
C LYS A 81 -10.46 -13.45 -6.25
N THR A 82 -10.46 -14.43 -5.37
CA THR A 82 -11.19 -14.42 -4.11
C THR A 82 -10.26 -14.67 -2.93
N TRP A 83 -10.75 -14.36 -1.72
CA TRP A 83 -10.00 -14.60 -0.48
C TRP A 83 -9.69 -16.09 -0.27
N ASP A 84 -10.65 -16.97 -0.56
CA ASP A 84 -10.45 -18.41 -0.40
C ASP A 84 -9.45 -18.97 -1.43
N GLU A 85 -9.49 -18.50 -2.67
CA GLU A 85 -8.49 -18.85 -3.69
C GLU A 85 -7.11 -18.36 -3.28
N PHE A 86 -6.99 -17.16 -2.69
CA PHE A 86 -5.73 -16.63 -2.19
C PHE A 86 -5.15 -17.50 -1.06
N LYS A 87 -6.00 -17.93 -0.11
CA LYS A 87 -5.59 -18.85 0.95
C LYS A 87 -5.17 -20.23 0.39
N ALA A 88 -5.92 -20.76 -0.58
CA ALA A 88 -5.59 -22.02 -1.23
C ALA A 88 -4.27 -21.94 -2.00
N ALA A 89 -4.01 -20.85 -2.72
CA ALA A 89 -2.73 -20.60 -3.38
C ALA A 89 -1.57 -20.58 -2.37
N GLY A 90 -1.74 -19.89 -1.24
CA GLY A 90 -0.73 -19.86 -0.18
C GLY A 90 -0.48 -21.21 0.46
N ALA A 91 -1.53 -22.01 0.68
CA ALA A 91 -1.38 -23.39 1.19
C ALA A 91 -0.59 -24.26 0.20
N THR A 92 -0.85 -24.12 -1.11
CA THR A 92 -0.08 -24.83 -2.15
C THR A 92 1.39 -24.40 -2.15
N LEU A 93 1.67 -23.11 -2.03
CA LEU A 93 3.04 -22.59 -1.94
C LEU A 93 3.77 -23.16 -0.71
N ASN A 94 3.18 -23.05 0.47
CA ASN A 94 3.76 -23.58 1.72
C ASN A 94 4.05 -25.10 1.63
N SER A 95 3.13 -25.88 1.06
CA SER A 95 3.33 -27.34 0.92
C SER A 95 4.47 -27.71 -0.05
N ASN A 96 4.89 -26.77 -0.91
CA ASN A 96 6.02 -26.91 -1.81
C ASN A 96 7.29 -26.19 -1.32
N GLY A 97 7.32 -25.74 -0.07
CA GLY A 97 8.49 -25.13 0.55
C GLY A 97 8.76 -23.69 0.13
N VAL A 98 7.78 -23.02 -0.48
CA VAL A 98 7.86 -21.62 -0.88
C VAL A 98 6.97 -20.81 0.04
N LYS A 99 7.51 -19.79 0.73
CA LYS A 99 6.69 -18.90 1.54
C LYS A 99 5.74 -18.09 0.65
N PRO A 100 4.46 -18.01 0.99
CA PRO A 100 3.51 -17.23 0.18
C PRO A 100 3.90 -15.77 0.03
N ILE A 101 4.29 -15.09 1.12
CA ILE A 101 4.52 -13.66 1.12
C ILE A 101 5.87 -13.32 1.76
N THR A 102 6.69 -12.56 1.04
CA THR A 102 7.79 -11.81 1.67
C THR A 102 7.32 -10.42 2.08
N ILE A 103 7.87 -9.91 3.17
CA ILE A 103 7.64 -8.55 3.66
C ILE A 103 8.82 -8.11 4.52
N GLY A 104 9.23 -6.87 4.42
CA GLY A 104 10.19 -6.27 5.34
C GLY A 104 9.48 -5.30 6.27
N SER A 105 9.23 -5.71 7.52
CA SER A 105 8.47 -4.91 8.47
C SER A 105 9.30 -4.21 9.55
N LYS A 106 10.63 -4.16 9.38
CA LYS A 106 11.55 -3.46 10.29
C LYS A 106 11.11 -2.04 10.65
N TYR A 107 10.56 -1.32 9.68
CA TYR A 107 10.10 0.06 9.85
C TYR A 107 8.58 0.18 9.94
N LEU A 108 7.85 -0.92 10.05
CA LEU A 108 6.39 -1.05 10.24
C LEU A 108 5.51 -0.54 9.09
N TRP A 109 5.95 0.40 8.27
CA TRP A 109 5.11 1.03 7.24
C TRP A 109 4.60 0.02 6.19
N THR A 110 5.38 -1.00 5.85
CA THR A 110 4.95 -2.08 4.95
C THR A 110 3.83 -2.92 5.54
N ALA A 111 3.89 -3.18 6.85
CA ALA A 111 2.79 -3.83 7.57
C ALA A 111 1.53 -2.94 7.58
N GLY A 112 1.71 -1.62 7.77
CA GLY A 112 0.61 -0.65 7.59
C GLY A 112 -0.01 -0.74 6.20
N GLY A 113 0.83 -0.79 5.15
CA GLY A 113 0.36 -0.94 3.76
C GLY A 113 -0.37 -2.26 3.49
N VAL A 114 0.03 -3.35 4.15
CA VAL A 114 -0.73 -4.63 4.10
C VAL A 114 -2.11 -4.45 4.74
N PHE A 115 -2.19 -3.80 5.91
CA PHE A 115 -3.46 -3.48 6.53
C PHE A 115 -4.34 -2.63 5.61
N ASP A 116 -3.79 -1.55 5.04
CA ASP A 116 -4.53 -0.67 4.15
C ASP A 116 -5.12 -1.43 2.96
N TYR A 117 -4.29 -2.28 2.34
CA TYR A 117 -4.72 -3.11 1.21
C TYR A 117 -5.83 -4.10 1.62
N LEU A 118 -5.65 -4.84 2.72
CA LEU A 118 -6.65 -5.76 3.24
C LEU A 118 -7.95 -5.05 3.61
N ASN A 119 -7.86 -3.88 4.26
CA ASN A 119 -9.02 -3.11 4.66
C ASN A 119 -9.83 -2.61 3.44
N MET A 120 -9.13 -2.09 2.42
CA MET A 120 -9.79 -1.70 1.17
C MET A 120 -10.45 -2.88 0.44
N ARG A 121 -9.81 -4.05 0.45
CA ARG A 121 -10.37 -5.27 -0.17
C ARG A 121 -11.55 -5.85 0.59
N THR A 122 -11.54 -5.74 1.92
CA THR A 122 -12.58 -6.27 2.80
C THR A 122 -13.79 -5.33 2.89
N ASN A 123 -13.55 -4.03 3.04
CA ASN A 123 -14.57 -3.05 3.41
C ASN A 123 -14.85 -1.97 2.34
N GLY A 124 -14.03 -1.93 1.30
CA GLY A 124 -14.12 -0.94 0.23
C GLY A 124 -13.34 0.35 0.51
N TYR A 125 -13.16 1.11 -0.58
CA TYR A 125 -12.36 2.34 -0.58
C TYR A 125 -12.94 3.42 0.34
N ASP A 126 -14.24 3.68 0.25
CA ASP A 126 -14.88 4.76 1.02
C ASP A 126 -14.79 4.53 2.52
N PHE A 127 -14.98 3.27 2.95
CA PHE A 127 -14.78 2.91 4.36
C PHE A 127 -13.34 3.17 4.81
N HIS A 128 -12.36 2.73 4.02
CA HIS A 128 -10.94 2.92 4.33
C HIS A 128 -10.60 4.42 4.42
N MET A 129 -11.09 5.24 3.51
CA MET A 129 -10.86 6.68 3.53
C MET A 129 -11.51 7.35 4.75
N SER A 130 -12.73 6.98 5.13
CA SER A 130 -13.38 7.50 6.33
C SER A 130 -12.66 7.06 7.62
N LEU A 131 -12.14 5.84 7.66
CA LEU A 131 -11.32 5.37 8.78
C LEU A 131 -10.04 6.21 8.93
N THR A 132 -9.31 6.43 7.83
CA THR A 132 -8.04 7.19 7.85
C THR A 132 -8.24 8.67 8.13
N LYS A 133 -9.42 9.23 7.85
CA LYS A 133 -9.82 10.60 8.25
C LYS A 133 -10.23 10.70 9.71
N GLY A 134 -10.40 9.58 10.42
CA GLY A 134 -10.89 9.58 11.80
C GLY A 134 -12.41 9.72 11.94
N GLU A 135 -13.17 9.59 10.87
CA GLU A 135 -14.64 9.60 10.86
C GLU A 135 -15.23 8.29 11.39
N ILE A 136 -14.46 7.21 11.35
CA ILE A 136 -14.80 5.88 11.86
C ILE A 136 -13.82 5.50 12.96
N ALA A 137 -14.32 4.91 14.04
CA ALA A 137 -13.47 4.46 15.13
C ALA A 137 -12.66 3.22 14.74
N TRP A 138 -11.40 3.14 15.15
CA TRP A 138 -10.54 1.97 14.95
C TRP A 138 -11.05 0.71 15.68
N THR A 139 -12.02 0.86 16.57
CA THR A 139 -12.72 -0.25 17.26
C THR A 139 -13.95 -0.75 16.51
N ASP A 140 -14.27 -0.21 15.34
CA ASP A 140 -15.38 -0.67 14.47
C ASP A 140 -15.22 -2.17 14.13
N ASP A 141 -16.30 -2.91 14.07
CA ASP A 141 -16.26 -4.36 13.82
C ASP A 141 -15.72 -4.72 12.43
N ARG A 142 -15.83 -3.83 11.46
CA ARG A 142 -15.25 -4.01 10.12
C ARG A 142 -13.71 -3.92 10.17
N VAL A 143 -13.16 -3.06 11.02
CA VAL A 143 -11.71 -3.00 11.28
C VAL A 143 -11.25 -4.29 11.95
N LYS A 144 -12.00 -4.79 12.93
CA LYS A 144 -11.71 -6.08 13.58
C LYS A 144 -11.75 -7.24 12.58
N ALA A 145 -12.72 -7.23 11.64
CA ALA A 145 -12.79 -8.23 10.57
C ALA A 145 -11.54 -8.19 9.67
N THR A 146 -11.03 -7.01 9.34
CA THR A 146 -9.76 -6.88 8.60
C THR A 146 -8.59 -7.51 9.36
N PHE A 147 -8.48 -7.26 10.65
CA PHE A 147 -7.45 -7.89 11.49
C PHE A 147 -7.65 -9.40 11.63
N ALA A 148 -8.89 -9.88 11.66
CA ALA A 148 -9.18 -11.31 11.65
C ALA A 148 -8.69 -11.98 10.36
N ASN A 149 -8.96 -11.38 9.19
CA ASN A 149 -8.43 -11.86 7.92
C ASN A 149 -6.89 -11.86 7.89
N TRP A 150 -6.27 -10.81 8.45
CA TRP A 150 -4.81 -10.78 8.53
C TRP A 150 -4.27 -11.86 9.46
N LYS A 151 -4.94 -12.08 10.58
CA LYS A 151 -4.57 -13.15 11.51
C LYS A 151 -4.64 -14.53 10.87
N GLU A 152 -5.63 -14.81 9.99
CA GLU A 152 -5.68 -16.06 9.23
C GLU A 152 -4.38 -16.31 8.44
N LEU A 153 -3.80 -15.27 7.81
CA LEU A 153 -2.55 -15.40 7.07
C LEU A 153 -1.34 -15.65 8.00
N LEU A 154 -1.34 -15.02 9.19
CA LEU A 154 -0.29 -15.24 10.19
C LEU A 154 -0.36 -16.68 10.74
N ASP A 155 -1.54 -17.14 11.09
CA ASP A 155 -1.77 -18.50 11.63
C ASP A 155 -1.45 -19.58 10.58
N ALA A 156 -1.62 -19.26 9.30
CA ALA A 156 -1.28 -20.15 8.18
C ALA A 156 0.17 -19.98 7.68
N GLU A 157 1.03 -19.30 8.44
CA GLU A 157 2.46 -19.10 8.15
C GLU A 157 2.76 -18.53 6.74
N PHE A 158 1.95 -17.59 6.30
CA PHE A 158 2.08 -16.98 4.96
C PHE A 158 3.34 -16.13 4.80
N PHE A 159 3.86 -15.58 5.89
CA PHE A 159 4.96 -14.63 5.84
C PHE A 159 6.32 -15.30 6.11
N ILE A 160 7.38 -14.73 5.55
CA ILE A 160 8.75 -15.14 5.87
C ILE A 160 9.06 -14.92 7.36
N ASP A 161 9.88 -15.79 7.95
CA ASP A 161 10.08 -15.84 9.41
C ASP A 161 10.82 -14.62 9.98
N ASN A 162 11.78 -14.06 9.25
CA ASN A 162 12.65 -12.97 9.71
C ASN A 162 12.20 -11.57 9.26
N HIS A 163 10.95 -11.41 8.86
CA HIS A 163 10.41 -10.17 8.26
C HIS A 163 10.65 -8.92 9.11
N ALA A 164 10.64 -9.04 10.45
CA ALA A 164 10.82 -7.92 11.37
C ALA A 164 12.25 -7.35 11.38
N ALA A 165 13.24 -8.10 10.91
CA ALA A 165 14.62 -7.65 10.80
C ALA A 165 14.93 -6.98 9.46
N LEU A 166 14.07 -7.17 8.46
CA LEU A 166 14.31 -6.72 7.08
C LEU A 166 13.64 -5.36 6.80
N SER A 167 14.36 -4.50 6.08
CA SER A 167 13.77 -3.38 5.35
C SER A 167 12.97 -3.91 4.16
N TRP A 168 12.18 -3.04 3.52
CA TRP A 168 11.42 -3.43 2.34
C TRP A 168 12.32 -3.84 1.17
N GLN A 169 13.51 -3.23 1.03
CA GLN A 169 14.49 -3.58 -0.01
C GLN A 169 15.11 -4.96 0.26
N GLU A 170 15.51 -5.22 1.50
CA GLU A 170 16.10 -6.51 1.89
C GLU A 170 15.10 -7.65 1.71
N ALA A 171 13.81 -7.40 1.93
CA ALA A 171 12.74 -8.38 1.73
C ALA A 171 12.48 -8.75 0.25
N LEU A 172 13.09 -8.06 -0.71
CA LEU A 172 13.03 -8.47 -2.12
C LEU A 172 13.87 -9.72 -2.40
N ALA A 173 14.95 -9.95 -1.63
CA ALA A 173 15.86 -11.06 -1.87
C ALA A 173 15.17 -12.44 -1.83
N PRO A 174 14.34 -12.80 -0.83
CA PRO A 174 13.61 -14.06 -0.83
C PRO A 174 12.71 -14.25 -2.07
N MET A 175 12.08 -13.17 -2.56
CA MET A 175 11.27 -13.27 -3.78
C MET A 175 12.11 -13.50 -5.03
N VAL A 176 13.26 -12.82 -5.15
CA VAL A 176 14.18 -12.99 -6.29
C VAL A 176 14.79 -14.39 -6.28
N GLN A 177 15.14 -14.92 -5.12
CA GLN A 177 15.72 -16.25 -4.94
C GLN A 177 14.70 -17.39 -5.13
N GLY A 178 13.41 -17.10 -5.05
CA GLY A 178 12.35 -18.09 -5.17
C GLY A 178 11.91 -18.71 -3.84
N ASP A 179 12.42 -18.21 -2.72
CA ASP A 179 12.04 -18.64 -1.37
C ASP A 179 10.67 -18.10 -0.97
N ALA A 180 10.21 -17.02 -1.62
CA ALA A 180 8.88 -16.47 -1.46
C ALA A 180 8.24 -16.13 -2.82
N ALA A 181 6.93 -16.29 -2.92
CA ALA A 181 6.22 -16.15 -4.20
C ALA A 181 5.57 -14.80 -4.42
N MET A 182 5.18 -14.08 -3.36
CA MET A 182 4.44 -12.83 -3.47
C MET A 182 5.02 -11.73 -2.57
N TYR A 183 4.73 -10.48 -2.94
CA TYR A 183 5.05 -9.29 -2.14
C TYR A 183 3.92 -8.25 -2.27
N VAL A 184 3.36 -7.83 -1.16
CA VAL A 184 2.40 -6.72 -1.11
C VAL A 184 3.16 -5.41 -1.01
N MET A 185 3.17 -4.65 -2.09
CA MET A 185 3.94 -3.41 -2.19
C MET A 185 3.26 -2.38 -3.12
#